data_9e44878f29c6398b55dc3f1be81fc9e3
#
_entry.id   9e44878f29c6398b55dc3f1be81fc9e3
#
_cell.length_a   1.000
_cell.length_b   1.000
_cell.length_c   1.000
_cell.angle_alpha   90.00
_cell.angle_beta   90.00
_cell.angle_gamma   90.00
#
_symmetry.space_group_name_H-M   'P 1'
#
loop_
_entity.id
_entity.type
_entity.pdbx_description
1 polymer ?
#
loop_
_entity_poly.entity_id
_entity_poly.type
_entity_poly.pdbx_seq_one_letter_code
_entity_poly.pdbx_strand_id
1 'polypeptide(L)'
;MVLKIEQIFVNLPVKDLEVSMDFFKKIGFEFDERFTDEKAACMVLGSNMYAMLLEEDFFSSFTHLGIADTSKENECILALNVSSKEEVDTIFNKALEAGGEDKSIPGEEEMMYFKRIKDIDGHLWEISFMEFNQFDNTDYTII
;
A
#
# COMPACT_ATOMS: atom_id res chain seq x y z
N MET A 1 -13.01 -0.53 -28.41
CA MET A 1 -12.42 0.42 -27.47
C MET A 1 -11.98 -0.28 -26.20
N VAL A 2 -10.75 -0.08 -25.80
CA VAL A 2 -10.24 -0.64 -24.54
C VAL A 2 -10.53 0.33 -23.41
N LEU A 3 -11.10 -0.18 -22.33
CA LEU A 3 -11.34 0.62 -21.14
C LEU A 3 -10.01 1.09 -20.55
N LYS A 4 -9.93 2.34 -20.18
CA LYS A 4 -8.73 2.93 -19.58
C LYS A 4 -9.10 3.62 -18.27
N ILE A 5 -8.43 3.20 -17.20
CA ILE A 5 -8.61 3.81 -15.88
C ILE A 5 -7.57 4.93 -15.71
N GLU A 6 -8.01 6.11 -15.33
CA GLU A 6 -7.11 7.26 -15.18
C GLU A 6 -6.38 7.29 -13.84
N GLN A 7 -7.04 6.87 -12.76
CA GLN A 7 -6.47 6.90 -11.42
C GLN A 7 -7.05 5.78 -10.58
N ILE A 8 -6.31 5.38 -9.56
CA ILE A 8 -6.81 4.43 -8.56
C ILE A 8 -6.63 5.01 -7.16
N PHE A 9 -7.68 4.91 -6.35
CA PHE A 9 -7.67 5.30 -4.94
C PHE A 9 -8.10 4.09 -4.12
N VAL A 10 -7.15 3.53 -3.37
CA VAL A 10 -7.47 2.42 -2.46
C VAL A 10 -7.76 3.02 -1.09
N ASN A 11 -8.96 2.80 -0.57
CA ASN A 11 -9.38 3.36 0.72
C ASN A 11 -9.18 2.33 1.82
N LEU A 12 -8.47 2.71 2.87
CA LEU A 12 -8.12 1.84 3.98
C LEU A 12 -8.56 2.47 5.30
N PRO A 13 -9.26 1.74 6.16
CA PRO A 13 -9.62 2.26 7.47
C PRO A 13 -8.42 2.27 8.41
N VAL A 14 -8.29 3.33 9.19
CA VAL A 14 -7.23 3.46 10.19
C VAL A 14 -7.82 3.88 11.52
N LYS A 15 -7.20 3.46 12.61
CA LYS A 15 -7.69 3.77 13.96
C LYS A 15 -7.37 5.19 14.38
N ASP A 16 -6.16 5.65 14.07
CA ASP A 16 -5.69 7.00 14.40
C ASP A 16 -4.97 7.55 13.18
N LEU A 17 -5.59 8.52 12.52
CA LEU A 17 -5.08 9.05 11.25
C LEU A 17 -3.69 9.66 11.38
N GLU A 18 -3.44 10.44 12.43
CA GLU A 18 -2.13 11.07 12.61
C GLU A 18 -1.02 10.04 12.82
N VAL A 19 -1.30 9.01 13.61
CA VAL A 19 -0.33 7.93 13.87
C VAL A 19 -0.04 7.16 12.58
N SER A 20 -1.07 6.88 11.79
CA SER A 20 -0.89 6.19 10.51
C SER A 20 -0.12 7.04 9.51
N MET A 21 -0.43 8.32 9.41
CA MET A 21 0.30 9.23 8.54
C MET A 21 1.78 9.29 8.94
N ASP A 22 2.05 9.38 10.23
CA ASP A 22 3.42 9.44 10.74
C ASP A 22 4.20 8.17 10.38
N PHE A 23 3.56 7.01 10.51
CA PHE A 23 4.15 5.74 10.11
C PHE A 23 4.62 5.77 8.65
N PHE A 24 3.72 6.16 7.74
CA PHE A 24 4.04 6.18 6.32
C PHE A 24 5.03 7.30 5.95
N LYS A 25 4.98 8.43 6.62
CA LYS A 25 5.97 9.50 6.41
C LYS A 25 7.37 9.05 6.80
N LYS A 26 7.50 8.28 7.86
CA LYS A 26 8.80 7.73 8.28
C LYS A 26 9.39 6.78 7.25
N ILE A 27 8.54 6.11 6.48
CA ILE A 27 8.99 5.24 5.40
C ILE A 27 9.44 6.05 4.18
N GLY A 28 8.85 7.23 3.98
CA GLY A 28 9.18 8.11 2.87
C GLY A 28 8.02 8.49 1.99
N PHE A 29 6.79 8.08 2.35
CA PHE A 29 5.62 8.47 1.57
C PHE A 29 5.21 9.90 1.86
N GLU A 30 4.63 10.56 0.85
CA GLU A 30 4.10 11.90 0.96
C GLU A 30 2.58 11.88 0.85
N PHE A 31 1.94 12.90 1.39
CA PHE A 31 0.50 13.05 1.35
C PHE A 31 0.13 14.31 0.57
N ASP A 32 -0.92 14.19 -0.23
CA ASP A 32 -1.44 15.33 -0.98
C ASP A 32 -2.36 16.13 -0.06
N GLU A 33 -1.88 17.31 0.36
CA GLU A 33 -2.61 18.13 1.32
C GLU A 33 -3.94 18.67 0.81
N ARG A 34 -4.11 18.75 -0.50
CA ARG A 34 -5.38 19.19 -1.08
C ARG A 34 -6.54 18.25 -0.76
N PHE A 35 -6.22 16.98 -0.51
CA PHE A 35 -7.20 15.94 -0.23
C PHE A 35 -6.98 15.29 1.12
N THR A 36 -6.35 16.02 2.04
CA THR A 36 -6.06 15.55 3.39
C THR A 36 -6.67 16.49 4.41
N ASP A 37 -7.43 15.95 5.36
CA ASP A 37 -8.02 16.70 6.46
C ASP A 37 -7.99 15.86 7.74
N GLU A 38 -8.82 16.18 8.74
CA GLU A 38 -8.80 15.46 10.01
C GLU A 38 -9.43 14.06 9.94
N LYS A 39 -10.10 13.71 8.84
CA LYS A 39 -10.77 12.41 8.69
C LYS A 39 -10.15 11.52 7.63
N ALA A 40 -9.41 12.10 6.70
CA ALA A 40 -8.88 11.38 5.55
C ALA A 40 -7.52 11.94 5.15
N ALA A 41 -6.62 11.06 4.75
CA ALA A 41 -5.31 11.46 4.23
C ALA A 41 -5.05 10.79 2.90
N CYS A 42 -4.62 11.56 1.91
CA CYS A 42 -4.34 11.06 0.57
C CYS A 42 -2.86 10.75 0.42
N MET A 43 -2.50 9.50 0.55
CA MET A 43 -1.10 9.06 0.40
C MET A 43 -0.78 8.84 -1.08
N VAL A 44 0.27 9.48 -1.54
CA VAL A 44 0.71 9.37 -2.94
C VAL A 44 1.59 8.13 -3.10
N LEU A 45 1.16 7.20 -3.94
CA LEU A 45 1.94 6.00 -4.26
C LEU A 45 2.72 6.18 -5.57
N GLY A 46 2.18 6.97 -6.47
CA GLY A 46 2.79 7.26 -7.77
C GLY A 46 1.97 8.31 -8.51
N SER A 47 2.25 8.51 -9.79
CA SER A 47 1.62 9.58 -10.56
C SER A 47 0.09 9.56 -10.55
N ASN A 48 -0.49 8.36 -10.59
CA ASN A 48 -1.95 8.21 -10.68
C ASN A 48 -2.44 7.12 -9.72
N MET A 49 -1.68 6.87 -8.65
CA MET A 49 -1.98 5.81 -7.70
C MET A 49 -1.96 6.39 -6.29
N TYR A 50 -3.03 6.15 -5.55
CA TYR A 50 -3.20 6.73 -4.23
C TYR A 50 -3.77 5.70 -3.25
N ALA A 51 -3.41 5.85 -1.98
CA ALA A 51 -4.07 5.16 -0.90
C ALA A 51 -4.67 6.21 0.03
N MET A 52 -5.98 6.15 0.21
CA MET A 52 -6.67 7.05 1.14
C MET A 52 -6.74 6.36 2.49
N LEU A 53 -6.14 6.98 3.50
CA LEU A 53 -6.27 6.52 4.87
C LEU A 53 -7.47 7.25 5.48
N LEU A 54 -8.47 6.50 5.90
CA LEU A 54 -9.71 7.07 6.42
C LEU A 54 -9.91 6.64 7.87
N GLU A 55 -10.27 7.56 8.74
CA GLU A 55 -10.68 7.18 10.08
C GLU A 55 -11.81 6.15 9.99
N GLU A 56 -11.85 5.21 10.92
CA GLU A 56 -12.80 4.10 10.87
C GLU A 56 -14.25 4.54 10.72
N ASP A 57 -14.66 5.56 11.46
CA ASP A 57 -16.04 6.07 11.34
C ASP A 57 -16.32 6.66 9.97
N PHE A 58 -15.33 7.36 9.41
CA PHE A 58 -15.47 7.93 8.08
C PHE A 58 -15.52 6.85 7.01
N PHE A 59 -14.64 5.85 7.12
CA PHE A 59 -14.65 4.69 6.23
C PHE A 59 -16.02 4.01 6.27
N SER A 60 -16.56 3.77 7.45
CA SER A 60 -17.85 3.11 7.63
C SER A 60 -19.00 3.86 6.99
N SER A 61 -18.90 5.18 6.85
CA SER A 61 -19.95 5.97 6.22
C SER A 61 -20.10 5.70 4.72
N PHE A 62 -19.08 5.07 4.09
CA PHE A 62 -19.11 4.74 2.66
C PHE A 62 -19.53 3.31 2.37
N THR A 63 -19.69 2.50 3.40
CA THR A 63 -20.09 1.10 3.24
C THR A 63 -21.22 0.79 4.22
N HIS A 64 -21.93 -0.28 3.95
CA HIS A 64 -23.03 -0.72 4.82
C HIS A 64 -22.63 -1.93 5.65
N LEU A 65 -21.37 -2.34 5.56
CA LEU A 65 -20.84 -3.50 6.29
C LEU A 65 -19.79 -3.03 7.30
N GLY A 66 -19.45 -3.90 8.22
CA GLY A 66 -18.43 -3.60 9.21
C GLY A 66 -17.03 -3.57 8.62
N ILE A 67 -16.11 -2.98 9.36
CA ILE A 67 -14.71 -2.96 9.01
C ILE A 67 -14.10 -4.33 9.31
N ALA A 68 -13.28 -4.85 8.38
CA ALA A 68 -12.60 -6.13 8.58
C ALA A 68 -11.63 -6.04 9.77
N ASP A 69 -11.60 -7.09 10.56
CA ASP A 69 -10.67 -7.17 11.70
C ASP A 69 -9.32 -7.65 11.21
N THR A 70 -8.41 -6.72 10.96
CA THR A 70 -7.08 -7.00 10.41
C THR A 70 -6.17 -7.77 11.36
N SER A 71 -6.56 -7.95 12.62
CA SER A 71 -5.82 -8.83 13.53
C SER A 71 -6.10 -10.31 13.26
N LYS A 72 -7.18 -10.61 12.53
CA LYS A 72 -7.61 -11.98 12.24
C LYS A 72 -7.70 -12.29 10.76
N GLU A 73 -7.95 -11.28 9.93
CA GLU A 73 -8.24 -11.47 8.52
C GLU A 73 -7.57 -10.36 7.70
N ASN A 74 -7.28 -10.65 6.44
CA ASN A 74 -6.84 -9.64 5.49
C ASN A 74 -7.79 -9.63 4.31
N GLU A 75 -8.38 -8.48 4.00
CA GLU A 75 -9.25 -8.35 2.83
C GLU A 75 -8.47 -8.17 1.54
N CYS A 76 -7.22 -7.74 1.62
CA CYS A 76 -6.40 -7.56 0.42
C CYS A 76 -4.91 -7.53 0.77
N ILE A 77 -4.08 -7.66 -0.26
CA ILE A 77 -2.64 -7.41 -0.19
C ILE A 77 -2.37 -6.26 -1.15
N LEU A 78 -1.72 -5.22 -0.65
CA LEU A 78 -1.35 -4.08 -1.48
C LEU A 78 0.08 -4.29 -1.96
N ALA A 79 0.23 -4.66 -3.21
CA ALA A 79 1.54 -4.96 -3.79
C ALA A 79 2.07 -3.76 -4.54
N LEU A 80 3.22 -3.26 -4.10
CA LEU A 80 3.89 -2.12 -4.70
C LEU A 80 5.18 -2.58 -5.34
N ASN A 81 5.35 -2.30 -6.64
CA ASN A 81 6.58 -2.63 -7.33
C ASN A 81 7.49 -1.40 -7.34
N VAL A 82 8.74 -1.59 -6.96
CA VAL A 82 9.73 -0.51 -6.91
C VAL A 82 10.87 -0.79 -7.89
N SER A 83 11.82 0.13 -8.03
CA SER A 83 12.77 0.11 -9.11
C SER A 83 14.05 -0.71 -8.86
N SER A 84 14.26 -1.18 -7.64
CA SER A 84 15.45 -1.98 -7.30
C SER A 84 15.24 -2.82 -6.06
N LYS A 85 16.10 -3.82 -5.88
CA LYS A 85 16.12 -4.63 -4.67
C LYS A 85 16.48 -3.79 -3.45
N GLU A 86 17.37 -2.82 -3.64
CA GLU A 86 17.79 -1.91 -2.57
C GLU A 86 16.61 -1.08 -2.06
N GLU A 87 15.72 -0.67 -2.95
CA GLU A 87 14.51 0.05 -2.54
C GLU A 87 13.57 -0.83 -1.75
N VAL A 88 13.42 -2.10 -2.13
CA VAL A 88 12.62 -3.06 -1.35
C VAL A 88 13.15 -3.11 0.07
N ASP A 89 14.46 -3.30 0.23
CA ASP A 89 15.07 -3.41 1.56
C ASP A 89 14.96 -2.11 2.35
N THR A 90 15.15 -0.98 1.71
CA THR A 90 15.07 0.32 2.38
C THR A 90 13.66 0.57 2.91
N ILE A 91 12.65 0.34 2.09
CA ILE A 91 11.25 0.52 2.50
C ILE A 91 10.89 -0.44 3.62
N PHE A 92 11.27 -1.70 3.47
CA PHE A 92 10.99 -2.73 4.45
C PHE A 92 11.62 -2.39 5.81
N ASN A 93 12.90 -2.02 5.82
CA ASN A 93 13.60 -1.71 7.06
C ASN A 93 13.02 -0.46 7.75
N LYS A 94 12.70 0.57 6.98
CA LYS A 94 12.06 1.76 7.53
C LYS A 94 10.68 1.47 8.11
N ALA A 95 9.94 0.57 7.46
CA ALA A 95 8.63 0.16 7.96
C ALA A 95 8.76 -0.57 9.30
N LEU A 96 9.74 -1.46 9.43
CA LEU A 96 9.98 -2.15 10.70
C LEU A 96 10.38 -1.15 11.79
N GLU A 97 11.25 -0.22 11.48
CA GLU A 97 11.66 0.81 12.44
C GLU A 97 10.49 1.70 12.87
N ALA A 98 9.53 1.92 11.99
CA ALA A 98 8.36 2.75 12.27
C ALA A 98 7.26 2.00 13.03
N GLY A 99 7.40 0.69 13.26
CA GLY A 99 6.45 -0.10 14.03
C GLY A 99 5.70 -1.16 13.24
N GLY A 100 6.02 -1.34 11.97
CA GLY A 100 5.43 -2.41 11.16
C GLY A 100 5.96 -3.78 11.56
N GLU A 101 5.28 -4.83 11.09
CA GLU A 101 5.69 -6.22 11.37
C GLU A 101 6.10 -6.94 10.10
N ASP A 102 7.14 -7.75 10.21
CA ASP A 102 7.59 -8.62 9.12
C ASP A 102 6.61 -9.77 8.94
N LYS A 103 5.99 -9.84 7.76
CA LYS A 103 5.07 -10.90 7.38
C LYS A 103 5.56 -11.68 6.17
N SER A 104 6.86 -11.59 5.89
CA SER A 104 7.48 -12.35 4.81
C SER A 104 7.44 -13.85 5.14
N ILE A 105 7.20 -14.66 4.11
CA ILE A 105 7.18 -16.12 4.26
C ILE A 105 8.47 -16.66 3.63
N PRO A 106 9.34 -17.33 4.42
CA PRO A 106 10.59 -17.84 3.89
C PRO A 106 10.37 -18.82 2.73
N GLY A 107 11.17 -18.68 1.68
CA GLY A 107 11.13 -19.59 0.53
C GLY A 107 10.17 -19.20 -0.58
N GLU A 108 9.46 -18.12 -0.46
CA GLU A 108 8.54 -17.68 -1.52
C GLU A 108 9.22 -16.96 -2.68
N GLU A 109 10.45 -16.51 -2.48
CA GLU A 109 11.16 -15.66 -3.45
C GLU A 109 11.78 -16.48 -4.58
N GLU A 110 10.99 -16.95 -5.54
CA GLU A 110 11.51 -17.72 -6.66
C GLU A 110 11.73 -16.88 -7.92
N MET A 111 10.78 -16.03 -8.28
CA MET A 111 10.81 -15.29 -9.54
C MET A 111 10.92 -13.78 -9.35
N MET A 112 10.73 -13.32 -8.15
CA MET A 112 10.63 -11.91 -7.86
C MET A 112 11.17 -11.66 -6.45
N TYR A 113 11.91 -10.57 -6.31
CA TYR A 113 12.38 -10.18 -4.98
C TYR A 113 11.32 -9.37 -4.28
N PHE A 114 10.83 -9.83 -3.16
CA PHE A 114 9.79 -9.11 -2.43
C PHE A 114 9.86 -9.36 -0.92
N LYS A 115 9.26 -8.44 -0.17
CA LYS A 115 9.07 -8.57 1.26
C LYS A 115 7.68 -8.08 1.62
N ARG A 116 7.08 -8.66 2.66
CA ARG A 116 5.76 -8.27 3.14
C ARG A 116 5.85 -7.67 4.51
N ILE A 117 5.09 -6.60 4.71
CA ILE A 117 4.96 -5.98 6.02
C ILE A 117 3.49 -5.77 6.35
N LYS A 118 3.20 -5.78 7.63
CA LYS A 118 1.92 -5.39 8.17
C LYS A 118 2.09 -4.00 8.76
N ASP A 119 1.23 -3.06 8.37
CA ASP A 119 1.31 -1.72 8.93
C ASP A 119 0.68 -1.68 10.32
N ILE A 120 0.68 -0.51 10.96
CA ILE A 120 0.20 -0.38 12.34
C ILE A 120 -1.30 -0.59 12.47
N ASP A 121 -2.04 -0.57 11.37
CA ASP A 121 -3.48 -0.84 11.34
C ASP A 121 -3.79 -2.27 10.88
N GLY A 122 -2.76 -3.06 10.61
CA GLY A 122 -2.93 -4.45 10.22
C GLY A 122 -3.11 -4.69 8.73
N HIS A 123 -2.98 -3.66 7.91
CA HIS A 123 -3.07 -3.83 6.45
C HIS A 123 -1.77 -4.44 5.93
N LEU A 124 -1.90 -5.34 4.98
CA LEU A 124 -0.77 -6.12 4.45
C LEU A 124 -0.25 -5.49 3.17
N TRP A 125 1.04 -5.17 3.16
CA TRP A 125 1.73 -4.58 2.02
C TRP A 125 2.83 -5.50 1.55
N GLU A 126 2.95 -5.63 0.23
CA GLU A 126 4.04 -6.38 -0.39
C GLU A 126 4.87 -5.40 -1.19
N ILE A 127 6.17 -5.34 -0.90
CA ILE A 127 7.08 -4.47 -1.62
C ILE A 127 7.96 -5.36 -2.48
N SER A 128 7.94 -5.15 -3.79
CA SER A 128 8.60 -6.05 -4.72
C SER A 128 9.42 -5.31 -5.77
N PHE A 129 10.40 -6.03 -6.30
CA PHE A 129 11.12 -5.61 -7.49
C PHE A 129 11.05 -6.73 -8.51
N MET A 130 10.60 -6.38 -9.71
CA MET A 130 10.52 -7.31 -10.81
C MET A 130 10.94 -6.56 -12.07
N GLU A 131 11.85 -7.16 -12.84
CA GLU A 131 12.30 -6.56 -14.07
C GLU A 131 11.28 -6.76 -15.18
N PHE A 132 10.46 -5.74 -15.44
CA PHE A 132 9.41 -5.81 -16.45
C PHE A 132 9.94 -5.92 -17.87
N ASN A 133 11.18 -5.50 -18.12
CA ASN A 133 11.78 -5.66 -19.45
C ASN A 133 12.11 -7.11 -19.80
N GLN A 134 11.93 -8.04 -18.87
CA GLN A 134 11.99 -9.47 -19.16
C GLN A 134 10.69 -9.97 -19.80
N PHE A 135 9.63 -9.16 -19.76
CA PHE A 135 8.35 -9.48 -20.36
C PHE A 135 8.16 -8.67 -21.63
N ASP A 136 7.47 -9.26 -22.60
CA ASP A 136 7.17 -8.55 -23.83
C ASP A 136 6.20 -7.42 -23.57
N ASN A 137 6.65 -6.20 -23.79
CA ASN A 137 5.85 -5.00 -23.53
C ASN A 137 4.57 -4.93 -24.37
N THR A 138 4.52 -5.68 -25.47
CA THR A 138 3.32 -5.67 -26.31
C THR A 138 2.12 -6.26 -25.60
N ASP A 139 2.35 -7.11 -24.60
CA ASP A 139 1.29 -7.76 -23.86
C ASP A 139 0.53 -6.79 -22.96
N TYR A 140 1.17 -5.71 -22.55
CA TYR A 140 0.54 -4.72 -21.67
C TYR A 140 -0.44 -3.81 -22.39
N THR A 141 -0.40 -3.75 -23.69
CA THR A 141 -1.33 -2.93 -24.45
C THR A 141 -2.73 -3.54 -24.50
N ILE A 142 -2.86 -4.78 -24.10
CA ILE A 142 -4.10 -5.54 -24.17
C ILE A 142 -4.94 -5.34 -22.89
N ILE A 143 -4.30 -4.91 -21.83
CA ILE A 143 -4.95 -4.79 -20.53
C ILE A 143 -5.65 -3.46 -20.32
#